data_28780c61f88f8c16b7e373f6bfe876ca
#
_entry.id   28780c61f88f8c16b7e373f6bfe876ca
#
_cell.length_a   1.000
_cell.length_b   1.000
_cell.length_c   1.000
_cell.angle_alpha   90.00
_cell.angle_beta   90.00
_cell.angle_gamma   90.00
#
_symmetry.space_group_name_H-M   'P 1'
#
loop_
_entity.id
_entity.type
_entity.pdbx_description
1 polymer ?
#
loop_
_entity_poly.entity_id
_entity_poly.type
_entity_poly.pdbx_seq_one_letter_code
_entity_poly.pdbx_strand_id
1 'polypeptide(L)'
;MSVSAVDEVRFVAVHQDDPLAAPLIDELAVEYAERYGGLRDRVHAWLRGYPAAEFEPPAGGLLIGLLDGQPVTGGAFRRFDADTAELKRIWTDSRHRRRGHAKTLVARLEAEIAARGYERIYLTTGDRQPEAEALYLSMGYTRLDEPLPAEGEVYSVAFLKVLADTAR
;
A
#
# COMPACT_ATOMS: atom_id res chain seq x y z
N MET A 1 -19.02 -26.78 -9.34
CA MET A 1 -17.62 -26.85 -9.20
C MET A 1 -17.01 -25.48 -8.92
N SER A 2 -16.39 -25.35 -7.82
CA SER A 2 -15.84 -24.07 -7.44
C SER A 2 -14.31 -24.12 -7.53
N VAL A 3 -13.77 -23.30 -8.39
CA VAL A 3 -12.33 -23.19 -8.56
C VAL A 3 -11.80 -21.97 -7.81
N SER A 4 -12.68 -21.01 -7.61
CA SER A 4 -12.28 -19.70 -7.08
C SER A 4 -11.76 -19.72 -5.65
N ALA A 5 -12.18 -20.68 -4.84
CA ALA A 5 -11.75 -20.75 -3.44
C ALA A 5 -10.25 -20.96 -3.28
N VAL A 6 -9.60 -21.60 -4.26
CA VAL A 6 -8.17 -21.86 -4.23
C VAL A 6 -7.36 -20.62 -4.53
N ASP A 7 -7.92 -19.73 -5.38
CA ASP A 7 -7.23 -18.52 -5.81
C ASP A 7 -7.62 -17.29 -4.98
N GLU A 8 -8.45 -17.49 -3.97
CA GLU A 8 -8.95 -16.40 -3.18
C GLU A 8 -7.93 -15.91 -2.16
N VAL A 9 -7.60 -14.63 -2.23
CA VAL A 9 -6.69 -13.99 -1.29
C VAL A 9 -7.48 -13.55 -0.06
N ARG A 10 -6.99 -13.93 1.11
CA ARG A 10 -7.59 -13.54 2.38
C ARG A 10 -6.72 -12.48 3.05
N PHE A 11 -7.33 -11.38 3.47
CA PHE A 11 -6.58 -10.26 4.07
C PHE A 11 -6.66 -10.32 5.59
N VAL A 12 -5.52 -10.05 6.22
CA VAL A 12 -5.41 -9.96 7.67
C VAL A 12 -4.69 -8.67 8.04
N ALA A 13 -5.11 -8.07 9.14
CA ALA A 13 -4.44 -6.90 9.69
C ALA A 13 -3.31 -7.38 10.59
N VAL A 14 -2.12 -6.81 10.43
CA VAL A 14 -0.95 -7.24 11.19
C VAL A 14 -0.13 -6.03 11.63
N HIS A 15 0.73 -6.24 12.61
CA HIS A 15 1.76 -5.27 13.01
C HIS A 15 2.95 -5.40 12.05
N GLN A 16 3.68 -4.30 11.84
CA GLN A 16 4.80 -4.35 10.89
C GLN A 16 5.91 -5.32 11.29
N ASP A 17 6.00 -5.68 12.56
CA ASP A 17 6.98 -6.67 13.04
C ASP A 17 6.46 -8.10 12.98
N ASP A 18 5.22 -8.30 12.55
CA ASP A 18 4.66 -9.63 12.40
C ASP A 18 5.42 -10.39 11.31
N PRO A 19 5.74 -11.67 11.53
CA PRO A 19 6.40 -12.47 10.48
C PRO A 19 5.70 -12.46 9.13
N LEU A 20 4.38 -12.30 9.10
CA LEU A 20 3.62 -12.22 7.84
C LEU A 20 3.97 -10.96 7.05
N ALA A 21 4.46 -9.91 7.70
CA ALA A 21 4.87 -8.68 7.02
C ALA A 21 6.31 -8.73 6.51
N ALA A 22 7.10 -9.71 6.92
CA ALA A 22 8.50 -9.79 6.53
C ALA A 22 8.72 -9.86 5.02
N PRO A 23 7.97 -10.67 4.24
CA PRO A 23 8.17 -10.70 2.80
C PRO A 23 7.93 -9.34 2.13
N LEU A 24 6.95 -8.59 2.61
CA LEU A 24 6.67 -7.24 2.11
C LEU A 24 7.89 -6.33 2.32
N ILE A 25 8.44 -6.30 3.53
CA ILE A 25 9.58 -5.43 3.86
C ILE A 25 10.80 -5.86 3.07
N ASP A 26 11.06 -7.17 2.99
CA ASP A 26 12.22 -7.71 2.30
C ASP A 26 12.18 -7.39 0.81
N GLU A 27 11.06 -7.62 0.13
CA GLU A 27 10.97 -7.35 -1.30
C GLU A 27 10.96 -5.86 -1.62
N LEU A 28 10.30 -5.05 -0.80
CA LEU A 28 10.33 -3.60 -1.01
C LEU A 28 11.74 -3.04 -0.86
N ALA A 29 12.53 -3.57 0.07
CA ALA A 29 13.91 -3.14 0.24
C ALA A 29 14.73 -3.41 -1.02
N VAL A 30 14.58 -4.59 -1.61
CA VAL A 30 15.26 -4.94 -2.85
C VAL A 30 14.80 -4.03 -3.99
N GLU A 31 13.50 -3.90 -4.15
CA GLU A 31 12.91 -3.14 -5.25
C GLU A 31 13.29 -1.66 -5.20
N TYR A 32 13.24 -1.05 -4.03
CA TYR A 32 13.57 0.36 -3.87
C TYR A 32 15.07 0.60 -4.10
N ALA A 33 15.92 -0.30 -3.61
CA ALA A 33 17.36 -0.19 -3.84
C ALA A 33 17.69 -0.29 -5.33
N GLU A 34 17.03 -1.19 -6.05
CA GLU A 34 17.25 -1.35 -7.50
C GLU A 34 16.75 -0.16 -8.31
N ARG A 35 15.58 0.38 -7.96
CA ARG A 35 14.95 1.44 -8.75
C ARG A 35 15.51 2.83 -8.46
N TYR A 36 15.85 3.10 -7.21
CA TYR A 36 16.22 4.45 -6.78
C TYR A 36 17.65 4.55 -6.26
N GLY A 37 18.38 3.43 -6.28
CA GLY A 37 19.74 3.39 -5.78
C GLY A 37 19.79 3.15 -4.27
N GLY A 38 21.00 3.00 -3.75
CA GLY A 38 21.22 2.73 -2.34
C GLY A 38 21.49 1.26 -2.06
N LEU A 39 21.85 0.98 -0.83
CA LEU A 39 22.15 -0.38 -0.40
C LEU A 39 20.89 -1.02 0.19
N ARG A 40 20.60 -2.23 -0.25
CA ARG A 40 19.43 -2.98 0.20
C ARG A 40 19.32 -3.02 1.72
N ASP A 41 20.42 -3.25 2.42
CA ASP A 41 20.41 -3.36 3.88
C ASP A 41 20.02 -2.04 4.55
N ARG A 42 20.42 -0.92 3.97
CA ARG A 42 20.04 0.40 4.50
C ARG A 42 18.57 0.71 4.27
N VAL A 43 18.07 0.36 3.09
CA VAL A 43 16.64 0.54 2.78
C VAL A 43 15.81 -0.36 3.69
N HIS A 44 16.25 -1.60 3.91
CA HIS A 44 15.58 -2.53 4.80
C HIS A 44 15.53 -1.98 6.22
N ALA A 45 16.65 -1.48 6.72
CA ALA A 45 16.72 -0.91 8.07
C ALA A 45 15.80 0.32 8.19
N TRP A 46 15.75 1.14 7.15
CA TRP A 46 14.87 2.31 7.14
C TRP A 46 13.40 1.89 7.19
N LEU A 47 13.02 0.89 6.40
CA LEU A 47 11.63 0.40 6.41
C LEU A 47 11.24 -0.16 7.78
N ARG A 48 12.13 -0.93 8.41
CA ARG A 48 11.86 -1.51 9.71
C ARG A 48 11.88 -0.49 10.84
N GLY A 49 12.69 0.55 10.70
CA GLY A 49 12.79 1.62 11.68
C GLY A 49 11.67 2.64 11.63
N TYR A 50 10.78 2.53 10.66
CA TYR A 50 9.65 3.43 10.53
C TYR A 50 8.70 3.25 11.72
N PRO A 51 8.15 4.35 12.29
CA PRO A 51 7.28 4.22 13.45
C PRO A 51 6.07 3.34 13.19
N ALA A 52 6.03 2.19 13.83
CA ALA A 52 4.96 1.21 13.65
C ALA A 52 3.58 1.78 13.96
N ALA A 53 3.51 2.69 14.92
CA ALA A 53 2.24 3.28 15.34
C ALA A 53 1.50 4.00 14.21
N GLU A 54 2.21 4.48 13.20
CA GLU A 54 1.56 5.14 12.06
C GLU A 54 0.71 4.18 11.24
N PHE A 55 1.01 2.89 11.31
CA PHE A 55 0.29 1.86 10.57
C PHE A 55 -0.61 1.01 11.45
N GLU A 56 -1.03 1.55 12.59
CA GLU A 56 -1.89 0.85 13.53
C GLU A 56 -3.20 1.61 13.76
N PRO A 57 -4.28 0.89 14.12
CA PRO A 57 -5.54 1.56 14.47
C PRO A 57 -5.34 2.55 15.62
N PRO A 58 -6.17 3.61 15.67
CA PRO A 58 -7.28 3.89 14.77
C PRO A 58 -6.89 4.64 13.51
N ALA A 59 -5.72 5.28 13.47
CA ALA A 59 -5.37 6.20 12.40
C ALA A 59 -4.87 5.49 11.15
N GLY A 60 -4.19 4.36 11.31
CA GLY A 60 -3.60 3.64 10.20
C GLY A 60 -3.88 2.15 10.23
N GLY A 61 -3.26 1.42 9.31
CA GLY A 61 -3.38 -0.02 9.25
C GLY A 61 -2.38 -0.63 8.29
N LEU A 62 -2.13 -1.92 8.45
CA LEU A 62 -1.28 -2.71 7.57
C LEU A 62 -2.02 -4.02 7.30
N LEU A 63 -2.27 -4.30 6.02
CA LEU A 63 -2.95 -5.52 5.59
C LEU A 63 -1.99 -6.40 4.81
N ILE A 64 -2.05 -7.69 5.08
CA ILE A 64 -1.34 -8.71 4.31
C ILE A 64 -2.38 -9.63 3.69
N GLY A 65 -2.26 -9.86 2.38
CA GLY A 65 -3.10 -10.81 1.67
C GLY A 65 -2.42 -12.17 1.58
N LEU A 66 -3.14 -13.19 2.01
CA LEU A 66 -2.65 -14.55 2.06
C LEU A 66 -3.31 -15.41 0.99
N LEU A 67 -2.49 -16.14 0.24
CA LEU A 67 -2.95 -17.15 -0.70
C LEU A 67 -2.43 -18.49 -0.17
N ASP A 68 -3.34 -19.39 0.18
CA ASP A 68 -2.96 -20.67 0.82
C ASP A 68 -2.04 -20.47 2.03
N GLY A 69 -2.34 -19.45 2.82
CA GLY A 69 -1.59 -19.14 4.04
C GLY A 69 -0.28 -18.42 3.82
N GLN A 70 0.10 -18.12 2.58
CA GLN A 70 1.36 -17.45 2.28
C GLN A 70 1.14 -16.00 1.88
N PRO A 71 1.93 -15.06 2.41
CA PRO A 71 1.82 -13.65 2.00
C PRO A 71 2.16 -13.48 0.53
N VAL A 72 1.23 -12.89 -0.24
CA VAL A 72 1.44 -12.63 -1.66
C VAL A 72 1.25 -11.16 -2.03
N THR A 73 0.60 -10.40 -1.18
CA THR A 73 0.40 -8.97 -1.40
C THR A 73 0.21 -8.28 -0.04
N GLY A 74 0.39 -7.00 0.01
CA GLY A 74 0.18 -6.25 1.24
C GLY A 74 0.37 -4.77 1.05
N GLY A 75 -0.06 -4.00 2.03
CA GLY A 75 0.09 -2.56 1.99
C GLY A 75 -0.44 -1.92 3.25
N ALA A 76 -0.11 -0.65 3.41
CA ALA A 76 -0.41 0.10 4.60
C ALA A 76 -1.06 1.43 4.26
N PHE A 77 -1.70 2.01 5.25
CA PHE A 77 -2.13 3.41 5.17
C PHE A 77 -1.89 4.07 6.51
N ARG A 78 -1.73 5.39 6.45
CA ARG A 78 -1.55 6.21 7.65
C ARG A 78 -2.35 7.50 7.50
N ARG A 79 -2.50 8.24 8.60
CA ARG A 79 -3.13 9.56 8.53
C ARG A 79 -2.20 10.53 7.82
N PHE A 80 -2.72 11.19 6.80
CA PHE A 80 -2.02 12.30 6.14
C PHE A 80 -2.49 13.63 6.73
N ASP A 81 -3.82 13.81 6.82
CA ASP A 81 -4.44 14.93 7.54
C ASP A 81 -5.78 14.43 8.10
N ALA A 82 -6.58 15.34 8.67
CA ALA A 82 -7.81 14.96 9.35
C ALA A 82 -8.78 14.16 8.48
N ASP A 83 -8.79 14.42 7.18
CA ASP A 83 -9.75 13.82 6.24
C ASP A 83 -9.11 12.89 5.22
N THR A 84 -7.78 12.79 5.21
CA THR A 84 -7.04 12.09 4.16
C THR A 84 -6.15 11.01 4.74
N ALA A 85 -6.26 9.80 4.19
CA ALA A 85 -5.33 8.72 4.48
C ALA A 85 -4.31 8.62 3.34
N GLU A 86 -3.09 8.24 3.66
CA GLU A 86 -2.03 8.05 2.69
C GLU A 86 -1.69 6.57 2.56
N LEU A 87 -1.71 6.05 1.32
CA LEU A 87 -1.27 4.68 1.05
C LEU A 87 0.24 4.61 1.08
N LYS A 88 0.75 3.55 1.69
CA LYS A 88 2.19 3.29 1.84
C LYS A 88 2.45 1.81 1.66
N ARG A 89 3.64 1.48 1.18
CA ARG A 89 4.15 0.11 1.16
C ARG A 89 3.25 -0.87 0.40
N ILE A 90 2.71 -0.44 -0.72
CA ILE A 90 1.93 -1.33 -1.59
C ILE A 90 2.89 -2.32 -2.24
N TRP A 91 2.62 -3.61 -2.04
CA TRP A 91 3.52 -4.68 -2.44
C TRP A 91 2.74 -5.87 -3.00
N THR A 92 3.28 -6.48 -4.05
CA THR A 92 2.84 -7.79 -4.52
C THR A 92 4.09 -8.63 -4.75
N ASP A 93 4.06 -9.86 -4.23
CA ASP A 93 5.16 -10.81 -4.39
C ASP A 93 5.51 -10.96 -5.87
N SER A 94 6.81 -10.94 -6.19
CA SER A 94 7.28 -10.96 -7.57
C SER A 94 6.80 -12.17 -8.36
N ARG A 95 6.58 -13.29 -7.68
CA ARG A 95 6.11 -14.52 -8.31
C ARG A 95 4.61 -14.56 -8.55
N HIS A 96 3.88 -13.57 -8.01
CA HIS A 96 2.41 -13.53 -8.06
C HIS A 96 1.87 -12.29 -8.76
N ARG A 97 2.71 -11.58 -9.50
CA ARG A 97 2.31 -10.38 -10.23
C ARG A 97 1.40 -10.71 -11.41
N ARG A 98 0.66 -9.71 -11.88
CA ARG A 98 -0.26 -9.81 -13.01
C ARG A 98 -1.45 -10.74 -12.77
N ARG A 99 -1.82 -10.94 -11.50
CA ARG A 99 -2.98 -11.75 -11.12
C ARG A 99 -4.08 -10.91 -10.47
N GLY A 100 -3.94 -9.58 -10.47
CA GLY A 100 -4.92 -8.68 -9.89
C GLY A 100 -4.84 -8.54 -8.39
N HIS A 101 -3.80 -9.05 -7.74
CA HIS A 101 -3.66 -8.96 -6.28
C HIS A 101 -3.51 -7.54 -5.79
N ALA A 102 -2.73 -6.70 -6.49
CA ALA A 102 -2.56 -5.30 -6.10
C ALA A 102 -3.88 -4.54 -6.14
N LYS A 103 -4.68 -4.78 -7.16
CA LYS A 103 -5.98 -4.14 -7.32
C LYS A 103 -6.92 -4.55 -6.20
N THR A 104 -6.95 -5.84 -5.88
CA THR A 104 -7.76 -6.37 -4.78
C THR A 104 -7.31 -5.80 -3.44
N LEU A 105 -6.00 -5.72 -3.23
CA LEU A 105 -5.41 -5.13 -2.03
C LEU A 105 -5.83 -3.67 -1.87
N VAL A 106 -5.66 -2.86 -2.91
CA VAL A 106 -5.98 -1.43 -2.84
C VAL A 106 -7.48 -1.26 -2.56
N ALA A 107 -8.33 -2.06 -3.18
CA ALA A 107 -9.77 -2.02 -2.90
C ALA A 107 -10.07 -2.33 -1.44
N ARG A 108 -9.37 -3.29 -0.83
CA ARG A 108 -9.53 -3.63 0.59
C ARG A 108 -9.03 -2.51 1.49
N LEU A 109 -7.90 -1.90 1.14
CA LEU A 109 -7.40 -0.74 1.90
C LEU A 109 -8.39 0.43 1.81
N GLU A 110 -8.95 0.67 0.63
CA GLU A 110 -9.96 1.72 0.46
C GLU A 110 -11.17 1.49 1.36
N ALA A 111 -11.63 0.23 1.45
CA ALA A 111 -12.75 -0.10 2.33
C ALA A 111 -12.42 0.15 3.80
N GLU A 112 -11.22 -0.24 4.24
CA GLU A 112 -10.77 0.02 5.60
C GLU A 112 -10.67 1.52 5.88
N ILE A 113 -10.10 2.26 4.95
CA ILE A 113 -9.93 3.71 5.06
C ILE A 113 -11.30 4.40 5.18
N ALA A 114 -12.25 4.00 4.34
CA ALA A 114 -13.60 4.55 4.40
C ALA A 114 -14.27 4.24 5.74
N ALA A 115 -14.09 3.01 6.25
CA ALA A 115 -14.64 2.60 7.53
C ALA A 115 -14.08 3.40 8.71
N ARG A 116 -12.85 3.95 8.56
CA ARG A 116 -12.23 4.81 9.58
C ARG A 116 -12.68 6.27 9.49
N GLY A 117 -13.50 6.62 8.50
CA GLY A 117 -14.05 7.97 8.35
C GLY A 117 -13.25 8.91 7.48
N TYR A 118 -12.21 8.45 6.83
CA TYR A 118 -11.47 9.29 5.90
C TYR A 118 -12.29 9.56 4.64
N GLU A 119 -12.14 10.75 4.09
CA GLU A 119 -12.87 11.17 2.89
C GLU A 119 -12.04 11.08 1.61
N ARG A 120 -10.73 11.04 1.74
CA ARG A 120 -9.80 11.03 0.60
C ARG A 120 -8.64 10.08 0.84
N ILE A 121 -8.07 9.62 -0.25
CA ILE A 121 -6.87 8.78 -0.23
C ILE A 121 -5.81 9.45 -1.10
N TYR A 122 -4.63 9.60 -0.53
CA TYR A 122 -3.49 10.21 -1.18
C TYR A 122 -2.34 9.21 -1.24
N LEU A 123 -1.50 9.33 -2.26
CA LEU A 123 -0.27 8.55 -2.31
C LEU A 123 0.75 9.26 -3.19
N THR A 124 2.02 8.96 -2.95
CA THR A 124 3.08 9.33 -3.87
C THR A 124 3.84 8.07 -4.29
N THR A 125 4.39 8.11 -5.50
CA THR A 125 5.22 7.04 -6.02
C THR A 125 6.32 7.66 -6.85
N GLY A 126 7.41 6.92 -7.08
CA GLY A 126 8.49 7.41 -7.91
C GLY A 126 8.14 7.33 -9.39
N ASP A 127 8.87 8.09 -10.19
CA ASP A 127 8.66 8.16 -11.63
C ASP A 127 9.14 6.91 -12.38
N ARG A 128 9.70 5.93 -11.66
CA ARG A 128 10.18 4.68 -12.24
C ARG A 128 9.28 3.48 -11.94
N GLN A 129 8.00 3.75 -11.66
CA GLN A 129 7.03 2.70 -11.34
C GLN A 129 5.79 2.81 -12.22
N PRO A 130 5.92 2.56 -13.54
CA PRO A 130 4.79 2.72 -14.46
C PRO A 130 3.63 1.78 -14.18
N GLU A 131 3.90 0.59 -13.63
CA GLU A 131 2.84 -0.36 -13.25
C GLU A 131 1.98 0.19 -12.13
N ALA A 132 2.61 0.88 -11.16
CA ALA A 132 1.90 1.49 -10.06
C ALA A 132 1.02 2.64 -10.57
N GLU A 133 1.56 3.48 -11.45
CA GLU A 133 0.78 4.58 -12.02
C GLU A 133 -0.45 4.06 -12.76
N ALA A 134 -0.27 3.02 -13.58
CA ALA A 134 -1.37 2.42 -14.34
C ALA A 134 -2.44 1.85 -13.40
N LEU A 135 -2.02 1.21 -12.31
CA LEU A 135 -2.93 0.66 -11.31
C LEU A 135 -3.83 1.76 -10.73
N TYR A 136 -3.23 2.84 -10.25
CA TYR A 136 -4.00 3.89 -9.58
C TYR A 136 -4.93 4.60 -10.54
N LEU A 137 -4.49 4.88 -11.76
CA LEU A 137 -5.38 5.45 -12.78
C LEU A 137 -6.56 4.53 -13.06
N SER A 138 -6.33 3.23 -13.16
CA SER A 138 -7.39 2.26 -13.41
C SER A 138 -8.40 2.17 -12.27
N MET A 139 -8.02 2.58 -11.07
CA MET A 139 -8.87 2.53 -9.89
C MET A 139 -9.53 3.88 -9.56
N GLY A 140 -9.43 4.84 -10.45
CA GLY A 140 -10.12 6.11 -10.31
C GLY A 140 -9.34 7.19 -9.58
N TYR A 141 -8.05 6.99 -9.39
CA TYR A 141 -7.20 8.04 -8.83
C TYR A 141 -6.88 9.09 -9.88
N THR A 142 -6.78 10.34 -9.46
CA THR A 142 -6.40 11.45 -10.32
C THR A 142 -4.95 11.81 -10.05
N ARG A 143 -4.14 11.89 -11.09
CA ARG A 143 -2.76 12.34 -10.95
C ARG A 143 -2.75 13.83 -10.69
N LEU A 144 -1.99 14.25 -9.67
CA LEU A 144 -1.81 15.65 -9.34
C LEU A 144 -0.64 16.22 -10.11
N ASP A 145 -0.68 17.54 -10.35
CA ASP A 145 0.42 18.23 -11.04
C ASP A 145 1.70 18.19 -10.23
N GLU A 146 1.56 18.24 -8.89
CA GLU A 146 2.68 18.13 -7.98
C GLU A 146 2.23 17.52 -6.67
N PRO A 147 3.15 16.93 -5.89
CA PRO A 147 2.81 16.37 -4.59
C PRO A 147 2.29 17.44 -3.63
N LEU A 148 1.43 17.01 -2.71
CA LEU A 148 0.95 17.90 -1.64
C LEU A 148 2.09 18.18 -0.66
N PRO A 149 2.09 19.36 -0.01
CA PRO A 149 3.10 19.66 0.99
C PRO A 149 3.10 18.62 2.12
N ALA A 150 4.28 18.13 2.45
CA ALA A 150 4.44 17.11 3.49
C ALA A 150 5.84 17.19 4.07
N GLU A 151 5.99 16.70 5.30
CA GLU A 151 7.29 16.58 5.92
C GLU A 151 7.95 15.28 5.48
N GLY A 152 9.27 15.27 5.41
CA GLY A 152 10.03 14.09 5.07
C GLY A 152 10.18 13.91 3.57
N GLU A 153 10.48 12.68 3.19
CA GLU A 153 10.75 12.34 1.80
C GLU A 153 9.46 12.19 1.02
N VAL A 154 9.39 12.88 -0.12
CA VAL A 154 8.22 12.89 -0.98
C VAL A 154 8.65 12.48 -2.38
N TYR A 155 7.98 11.46 -2.94
CA TYR A 155 8.23 11.03 -4.31
C TYR A 155 7.55 11.99 -5.29
N SER A 156 8.01 11.96 -6.55
CA SER A 156 7.66 12.98 -7.54
C SER A 156 6.27 12.85 -8.16
N VAL A 157 5.66 11.67 -8.10
CA VAL A 157 4.36 11.39 -8.73
C VAL A 157 3.32 11.22 -7.64
N ALA A 158 2.24 11.99 -7.72
CA ALA A 158 1.21 11.99 -6.69
C ALA A 158 -0.18 11.73 -7.26
N PHE A 159 -1.00 11.03 -6.51
CA PHE A 159 -2.37 10.68 -6.87
C PHE A 159 -3.32 10.96 -5.70
N LEU A 160 -4.54 11.31 -6.05
CA LEU A 160 -5.60 11.58 -5.07
C LEU A 160 -6.90 10.95 -5.53
N LYS A 161 -7.63 10.36 -4.61
CA LYS A 161 -8.97 9.83 -4.86
C LYS A 161 -9.92 10.33 -3.78
N VAL A 162 -11.03 10.92 -4.20
CA VAL A 162 -12.11 11.30 -3.28
C VAL A 162 -13.04 10.11 -3.17
N LEU A 163 -13.26 9.63 -1.94
CA LEU A 163 -14.14 8.50 -1.71
C LEU A 163 -15.59 8.91 -1.88
N ALA A 164 -16.39 7.99 -2.42
CA ALA A 164 -17.82 8.23 -2.54
C ALA A 164 -18.42 8.37 -1.14
N ASP A 165 -19.31 9.37 -0.98
CA ASP A 165 -20.02 9.54 0.27
C ASP A 165 -21.11 8.48 0.36
N THR A 166 -20.87 7.46 1.17
CA THR A 166 -21.80 6.36 1.35
C THR A 166 -22.67 6.52 2.58
N ALA A 167 -22.54 7.62 3.29
CA ALA A 167 -23.27 7.87 4.53
C ALA A 167 -24.70 8.36 4.29
N ARG A 168 -25.09 8.48 3.04
CA ARG A 168 -26.42 8.96 2.68
C ARG A 168 -27.38 7.82 2.43
#